data_0b5310dfdef7ecda248b53243a33a849
#
_entry.id   0b5310dfdef7ecda248b53243a33a849
#
_cell.length_a   1.000
_cell.length_b   1.000
_cell.length_c   1.000
_cell.angle_alpha   90.00
_cell.angle_beta   90.00
_cell.angle_gamma   90.00
#
_symmetry.space_group_name_H-M   'P 1'
#
loop_
_entity.id
_entity.type
_entity.pdbx_description
1 polymer ?
#
loop_
_entity_poly.entity_id
_entity_poly.type
_entity_poly.pdbx_seq_one_letter_code
_entity_poly.pdbx_strand_id
1 'polypeptide(L)'
;NVSLSDPQETTRGSVELQYRQPGVKEALDVSSAGRGFQQMLLIFAYLYSHKGSVLLVDEPDAHLEILRQKQVYVLLRDIASENGSQVVMVTHSEVILDEALDINLTLLLDGRADDLARKQDIRNSLKHFGAEHYVKARERGYVLYVEGGTDVDMLRALAERLGHPVARRWDERINSFYVQNNYPDRNLEAELERVEGGFGVTPQQHFNGLRNLLPELRGLGILDNDGRDKQSVLDGPLKIVYWKRYEAENYFITPDLLRRYAASQYPADDLFAQQTQTAIDEVLDDLVLERVFDGAQADFDVWRQASPDASRVLWEAKTERRKLSTF
;
A
#
# COMPACT_ATOMS: atom_id res chain seq x y z
N ASN A 1 19.73 11.50 23.12
CA ASN A 1 19.68 11.99 24.50
C ASN A 1 19.71 13.52 24.47
N VAL A 2 18.58 14.15 24.77
CA VAL A 2 18.44 15.59 24.97
C VAL A 2 18.47 15.83 26.46
N SER A 3 19.21 16.84 26.95
CA SER A 3 19.17 17.27 28.34
C SER A 3 18.42 18.59 28.45
N LEU A 4 17.59 18.72 29.48
CA LEU A 4 16.92 19.96 29.83
C LEU A 4 17.72 20.69 30.91
N SER A 5 17.72 22.01 30.87
CA SER A 5 18.21 22.84 31.99
C SER A 5 17.15 22.96 33.07
N ASP A 6 17.57 23.42 34.25
CA ASP A 6 16.59 23.90 35.24
C ASP A 6 15.86 25.14 34.69
N PRO A 7 14.54 25.27 34.94
CA PRO A 7 13.79 26.47 34.56
C PRO A 7 14.35 27.70 35.26
N GLN A 8 14.50 28.79 34.51
CA GLN A 8 14.99 30.06 35.04
C GLN A 8 13.91 31.15 34.89
N GLU A 9 13.60 31.83 35.98
CA GLU A 9 12.72 32.97 35.92
C GLU A 9 13.50 34.21 35.44
N THR A 10 12.98 34.84 34.41
CA THR A 10 13.57 36.05 33.88
C THR A 10 13.13 37.28 34.65
N THR A 11 13.87 38.36 34.56
CA THR A 11 13.52 39.66 35.16
C THR A 11 12.20 40.23 34.69
N ARG A 12 11.61 39.67 33.62
CA ARG A 12 10.30 40.03 33.07
C ARG A 12 9.16 39.13 33.56
N GLY A 13 9.44 38.20 34.47
CA GLY A 13 8.44 37.27 35.00
C GLY A 13 8.07 36.12 34.03
N SER A 14 8.83 35.91 32.96
CA SER A 14 8.71 34.73 32.10
C SER A 14 9.65 33.62 32.55
N VAL A 15 9.27 32.38 32.31
CA VAL A 15 10.12 31.21 32.60
C VAL A 15 10.84 30.77 31.31
N GLU A 16 12.13 30.71 31.35
CA GLU A 16 12.96 30.17 30.26
C GLU A 16 13.37 28.75 30.60
N LEU A 17 13.18 27.82 29.61
CA LEU A 17 13.62 26.46 29.68
C LEU A 17 14.47 26.15 28.45
N GLN A 18 15.70 25.71 28.69
CA GLN A 18 16.63 25.42 27.63
C GLN A 18 16.86 23.92 27.47
N TYR A 19 17.18 23.50 26.26
CA TYR A 19 17.56 22.13 25.95
C TYR A 19 18.90 22.09 25.21
N ARG A 20 19.64 20.99 25.40
CA ARG A 20 20.91 20.75 24.73
C ARG A 20 20.87 19.43 23.98
N GLN A 21 21.27 19.47 22.73
CA GLN A 21 21.39 18.29 21.88
C GLN A 21 22.79 17.68 22.00
N PRO A 22 22.96 16.35 21.87
CA PRO A 22 24.26 15.71 21.82
C PRO A 22 25.13 16.29 20.71
N GLY A 23 26.36 16.67 21.04
CA GLY A 23 27.31 17.22 20.08
C GLY A 23 27.16 18.73 19.78
N VAL A 24 26.12 19.38 20.34
CA VAL A 24 25.93 20.84 20.23
C VAL A 24 26.35 21.51 21.54
N LYS A 25 27.25 22.51 21.44
CA LYS A 25 27.75 23.22 22.63
C LYS A 25 26.73 24.21 23.20
N GLU A 26 25.99 24.84 22.34
CA GLU A 26 24.99 25.87 22.69
C GLU A 26 23.71 25.21 23.21
N ALA A 27 23.15 25.78 24.27
CA ALA A 27 21.81 25.46 24.73
C ALA A 27 20.80 26.31 23.95
N LEU A 28 19.71 25.72 23.56
CA LEU A 28 18.64 26.36 22.80
C LEU A 28 17.38 26.47 23.65
N ASP A 29 16.65 27.54 23.51
CA ASP A 29 15.36 27.69 24.17
C ASP A 29 14.37 26.66 23.63
N VAL A 30 13.54 26.06 24.52
CA VAL A 30 12.54 25.04 24.17
C VAL A 30 11.54 25.56 23.14
N SER A 31 11.24 26.87 23.14
CA SER A 31 10.37 27.49 22.14
C SER A 31 10.91 27.39 20.70
N SER A 32 12.24 27.24 20.55
CA SER A 32 12.88 27.04 19.24
C SER A 32 12.85 25.59 18.76
N ALA A 33 12.47 24.66 19.61
CA ALA A 33 12.37 23.25 19.25
C ALA A 33 11.16 22.98 18.34
N GLY A 34 11.22 21.89 17.57
CA GLY A 34 10.11 21.45 16.74
C GLY A 34 8.84 21.17 17.59
N ARG A 35 7.67 21.43 17.00
CA ARG A 35 6.38 21.29 17.70
C ARG A 35 6.18 19.90 18.32
N GLY A 36 6.55 18.84 17.65
CA GLY A 36 6.43 17.48 18.19
C GLY A 36 7.23 17.29 19.48
N PHE A 37 8.44 17.85 19.58
CA PHE A 37 9.23 17.81 20.81
C PHE A 37 8.55 18.60 21.95
N GLN A 38 8.04 19.80 21.68
CA GLN A 38 7.35 20.62 22.68
C GLN A 38 6.09 19.92 23.20
N GLN A 39 5.30 19.32 22.30
CA GLN A 39 4.10 18.57 22.67
C GLN A 39 4.43 17.37 23.56
N MET A 40 5.46 16.58 23.18
CA MET A 40 5.89 15.45 24.00
C MET A 40 6.40 15.87 25.36
N LEU A 41 7.19 16.93 25.41
CA LEU A 41 7.69 17.46 26.68
C LEU A 41 6.54 17.84 27.61
N LEU A 42 5.50 18.49 27.09
CA LEU A 42 4.32 18.87 27.88
C LEU A 42 3.57 17.65 28.41
N ILE A 43 3.32 16.65 27.55
CA ILE A 43 2.60 15.42 27.93
C ILE A 43 3.37 14.66 29.02
N PHE A 44 4.69 14.47 28.85
CA PHE A 44 5.50 13.77 29.83
C PHE A 44 5.63 14.56 31.14
N ALA A 45 5.82 15.87 31.09
CA ALA A 45 5.83 16.70 32.26
C ALA A 45 4.53 16.59 33.07
N TYR A 46 3.38 16.56 32.39
CA TYR A 46 2.10 16.33 33.01
C TYR A 46 2.01 14.96 33.70
N LEU A 47 2.36 13.88 33.02
CA LEU A 47 2.32 12.52 33.56
C LEU A 47 3.22 12.35 34.79
N TYR A 48 4.41 12.95 34.79
CA TYR A 48 5.31 12.88 35.92
C TYR A 48 4.86 13.72 37.13
N SER A 49 4.21 14.85 36.86
CA SER A 49 3.73 15.73 37.96
C SER A 49 2.36 15.30 38.50
N HIS A 50 1.56 14.53 37.77
CA HIS A 50 0.20 14.14 38.19
C HIS A 50 0.06 12.61 38.16
N LYS A 51 0.76 11.94 39.06
CA LYS A 51 0.67 10.48 39.20
C LYS A 51 -0.75 10.03 39.59
N GLY A 52 -1.17 8.88 39.06
CA GLY A 52 -2.50 8.33 39.31
C GLY A 52 -3.65 9.09 38.65
N SER A 53 -3.35 9.94 37.69
CA SER A 53 -4.34 10.73 36.95
C SER A 53 -4.86 10.00 35.69
N VAL A 54 -5.98 10.53 35.16
CA VAL A 54 -6.47 10.17 33.81
C VAL A 54 -6.09 11.29 32.85
N LEU A 55 -5.30 10.97 31.86
CA LEU A 55 -4.86 11.88 30.81
C LEU A 55 -5.64 11.62 29.52
N LEU A 56 -6.29 12.66 29.00
CA LEU A 56 -6.94 12.66 27.69
C LEU A 56 -6.01 13.33 26.70
N VAL A 57 -5.65 12.62 25.63
CA VAL A 57 -4.72 13.12 24.61
C VAL A 57 -5.35 13.00 23.25
N ASP A 58 -5.39 14.11 22.54
CA ASP A 58 -5.88 14.18 21.17
C ASP A 58 -4.68 14.32 20.22
N GLU A 59 -4.55 13.39 19.27
CA GLU A 59 -3.50 13.32 18.25
C GLU A 59 -2.08 13.55 18.79
N PRO A 60 -1.58 12.73 19.73
CA PRO A 60 -0.22 12.91 20.28
C PRO A 60 0.88 12.68 19.27
N ASP A 61 0.56 12.05 18.16
CA ASP A 61 1.42 11.75 17.02
C ASP A 61 1.48 12.90 15.99
N ALA A 62 0.62 13.91 16.12
CA ALA A 62 0.65 15.08 15.24
C ALA A 62 2.04 15.71 15.21
N HIS A 63 2.56 15.98 14.01
CA HIS A 63 3.89 16.55 13.76
C HIS A 63 5.09 15.65 14.09
N LEU A 64 4.87 14.34 14.30
CA LEU A 64 5.93 13.36 14.51
C LEU A 64 6.20 12.54 13.25
N GLU A 65 7.46 12.25 12.99
CA GLU A 65 7.87 11.26 12.00
C GLU A 65 7.39 9.86 12.39
N ILE A 66 7.10 9.00 11.43
CA ILE A 66 6.54 7.65 11.61
C ILE A 66 7.30 6.84 12.67
N LEU A 67 8.63 6.82 12.62
CA LEU A 67 9.46 6.11 13.61
C LEU A 67 9.32 6.69 15.02
N ARG A 68 9.04 7.99 15.13
CA ARG A 68 8.82 8.65 16.42
C ARG A 68 7.47 8.35 17.01
N GLN A 69 6.44 8.19 16.20
CA GLN A 69 5.08 7.88 16.64
C GLN A 69 5.06 6.58 17.47
N LYS A 70 5.70 5.52 16.99
CA LYS A 70 5.85 4.27 17.73
C LYS A 70 6.57 4.46 19.07
N GLN A 71 7.71 5.16 19.05
CA GLN A 71 8.48 5.42 20.27
C GLN A 71 7.68 6.18 21.32
N VAL A 72 6.94 7.20 20.89
CA VAL A 72 6.11 8.01 21.78
C VAL A 72 4.98 7.19 22.40
N TYR A 73 4.31 6.37 21.61
CA TYR A 73 3.25 5.49 22.13
C TYR A 73 3.79 4.54 23.21
N VAL A 74 4.92 3.88 22.97
CA VAL A 74 5.54 2.98 23.96
C VAL A 74 5.91 3.73 25.22
N LEU A 75 6.53 4.89 25.11
CA LEU A 75 6.92 5.72 26.26
C LEU A 75 5.70 6.19 27.06
N LEU A 76 4.62 6.64 26.40
CA LEU A 76 3.38 7.05 27.08
C LEU A 76 2.77 5.90 27.87
N ARG A 77 2.69 4.72 27.28
CA ARG A 77 2.18 3.52 27.92
C ARG A 77 2.99 3.14 29.16
N ASP A 78 4.33 3.11 29.00
CA ASP A 78 5.24 2.67 30.05
C ASP A 78 5.22 3.65 31.23
N ILE A 79 5.30 4.96 30.99
CA ILE A 79 5.23 6.01 32.02
C ILE A 79 3.86 6.03 32.71
N ALA A 80 2.78 5.88 31.95
CA ALA A 80 1.44 5.80 32.55
C ALA A 80 1.32 4.60 33.48
N SER A 81 1.83 3.42 33.06
CA SER A 81 1.85 2.22 33.90
C SER A 81 2.69 2.40 35.16
N GLU A 82 3.89 2.96 35.06
CA GLU A 82 4.78 3.22 36.20
C GLU A 82 4.17 4.19 37.20
N ASN A 83 3.45 5.19 36.72
CA ASN A 83 2.82 6.22 37.56
C ASN A 83 1.41 5.85 38.07
N GLY A 84 0.88 4.68 37.66
CA GLY A 84 -0.51 4.29 37.99
C GLY A 84 -1.55 5.19 37.32
N SER A 85 -1.18 5.86 36.22
CA SER A 85 -2.04 6.77 35.46
C SER A 85 -2.75 6.02 34.33
N GLN A 86 -3.86 6.56 33.83
CA GLN A 86 -4.59 6.07 32.67
C GLN A 86 -4.48 7.09 31.54
N VAL A 87 -4.30 6.60 30.34
CA VAL A 87 -4.26 7.44 29.13
C VAL A 87 -5.39 7.03 28.20
N VAL A 88 -6.24 7.98 27.84
CA VAL A 88 -7.23 7.84 26.77
C VAL A 88 -6.74 8.68 25.60
N MET A 89 -6.46 8.03 24.49
CA MET A 89 -5.82 8.63 23.33
C MET A 89 -6.75 8.56 22.12
N VAL A 90 -6.88 9.65 21.39
CA VAL A 90 -7.49 9.70 20.06
C VAL A 90 -6.38 9.91 19.05
N THR A 91 -6.35 9.10 18.01
CA THR A 91 -5.32 9.16 16.96
C THR A 91 -5.85 8.65 15.63
N HIS A 92 -5.30 9.16 14.54
CA HIS A 92 -5.47 8.64 13.18
C HIS A 92 -4.20 7.91 12.70
N SER A 93 -3.16 7.77 13.53
CA SER A 93 -1.91 7.11 13.19
C SER A 93 -2.08 5.60 13.09
N GLU A 94 -1.87 5.04 11.90
CA GLU A 94 -1.84 3.59 11.68
C GLU A 94 -0.75 2.92 12.51
N VAL A 95 0.40 3.56 12.68
CA VAL A 95 1.52 3.04 13.47
C VAL A 95 1.13 2.89 14.95
N ILE A 96 0.41 3.87 15.52
CA ILE A 96 -0.09 3.78 16.88
C ILE A 96 -1.20 2.74 16.99
N LEU A 97 -2.09 2.67 16.00
CA LEU A 97 -3.14 1.67 15.96
C LEU A 97 -2.57 0.25 15.95
N ASP A 98 -1.57 -0.02 15.13
CA ASP A 98 -0.91 -1.33 15.07
C ASP A 98 -0.25 -1.72 16.40
N GLU A 99 0.40 -0.78 17.06
CA GLU A 99 1.00 -1.01 18.40
C GLU A 99 -0.04 -1.15 19.51
N ALA A 100 -1.21 -0.51 19.37
CA ALA A 100 -2.29 -0.52 20.35
C ALA A 100 -3.23 -1.73 20.23
N LEU A 101 -3.10 -2.57 19.21
CA LEU A 101 -4.03 -3.69 18.94
C LEU A 101 -4.15 -4.69 20.09
N ASP A 102 -3.16 -4.77 20.98
CA ASP A 102 -3.20 -5.62 22.18
C ASP A 102 -3.86 -4.99 23.40
N ILE A 103 -4.33 -3.72 23.27
CA ILE A 103 -4.91 -2.93 24.35
C ILE A 103 -6.39 -2.64 24.00
N ASN A 104 -7.09 -1.95 24.88
CA ASN A 104 -8.47 -1.53 24.65
C ASN A 104 -8.53 -0.51 23.49
N LEU A 105 -8.84 -1.00 22.31
CA LEU A 105 -9.01 -0.21 21.10
C LEU A 105 -10.50 -0.10 20.77
N THR A 106 -10.98 1.14 20.64
CA THR A 106 -12.34 1.44 20.22
C THR A 106 -12.28 2.22 18.91
N LEU A 107 -12.93 1.69 17.88
CA LEU A 107 -13.04 2.36 16.60
C LEU A 107 -14.30 3.22 16.57
N LEU A 108 -14.15 4.51 16.26
CA LEU A 108 -15.26 5.44 16.10
C LEU A 108 -15.51 5.66 14.60
N LEU A 109 -16.62 5.12 14.09
CA LEU A 109 -17.03 5.26 12.69
C LEU A 109 -18.50 5.66 12.61
N ASP A 110 -18.81 6.67 11.82
CA ASP A 110 -20.18 7.17 11.60
C ASP A 110 -20.95 7.43 12.91
N GLY A 111 -20.27 7.95 13.93
CA GLY A 111 -20.85 8.22 15.24
C GLY A 111 -21.16 6.98 16.09
N ARG A 112 -20.68 5.81 15.69
CA ARG A 112 -20.80 4.56 16.46
C ARG A 112 -19.44 4.10 16.94
N ALA A 113 -19.42 3.60 18.17
CA ALA A 113 -18.23 3.00 18.78
C ALA A 113 -18.28 1.48 18.60
N ASP A 114 -17.28 0.93 17.91
CA ASP A 114 -17.06 -0.50 17.81
C ASP A 114 -15.89 -0.90 18.72
N ASP A 115 -16.18 -1.69 19.75
CA ASP A 115 -15.17 -2.23 20.66
C ASP A 115 -14.49 -3.44 20.00
N LEU A 116 -13.36 -3.18 19.33
CA LEU A 116 -12.56 -4.19 18.66
C LEU A 116 -11.76 -5.06 19.65
N ALA A 117 -11.56 -4.58 20.87
CA ALA A 117 -10.75 -5.28 21.87
C ALA A 117 -11.36 -6.61 22.33
N ARG A 118 -12.67 -6.78 22.21
CA ARG A 118 -13.39 -7.97 22.72
C ARG A 118 -13.38 -9.16 21.78
N LYS A 119 -12.92 -9.00 20.53
CA LYS A 119 -12.94 -10.07 19.54
C LYS A 119 -11.50 -10.42 19.12
N GLN A 120 -10.97 -11.51 19.65
CA GLN A 120 -9.59 -11.96 19.38
C GLN A 120 -9.31 -12.13 17.88
N ASP A 121 -10.29 -12.63 17.13
CA ASP A 121 -10.16 -12.80 15.67
C ASP A 121 -10.02 -11.48 14.93
N ILE A 122 -10.66 -10.42 15.44
CA ILE A 122 -10.58 -9.06 14.92
C ILE A 122 -9.16 -8.52 15.11
N ARG A 123 -8.64 -8.64 16.33
CA ARG A 123 -7.28 -8.20 16.67
C ARG A 123 -6.25 -8.86 15.75
N ASN A 124 -6.34 -10.17 15.57
CA ASN A 124 -5.44 -10.91 14.71
C ASN A 124 -5.54 -10.45 13.25
N SER A 125 -6.75 -10.23 12.75
CA SER A 125 -6.97 -9.74 11.39
C SER A 125 -6.42 -8.32 11.20
N LEU A 126 -6.67 -7.40 12.13
CA LEU A 126 -6.15 -6.03 12.06
C LEU A 126 -4.62 -5.97 12.20
N LYS A 127 -4.00 -6.84 13.02
CA LYS A 127 -2.54 -6.98 13.09
C LYS A 127 -1.91 -7.40 11.77
N HIS A 128 -2.60 -8.24 11.01
CA HIS A 128 -2.09 -8.72 9.73
C HIS A 128 -2.35 -7.75 8.57
N PHE A 129 -3.43 -6.97 8.63
CA PHE A 129 -3.93 -6.24 7.46
C PHE A 129 -3.93 -4.72 7.62
N GLY A 130 -3.71 -4.21 8.84
CA GLY A 130 -3.81 -2.79 9.16
C GLY A 130 -5.26 -2.28 9.27
N ALA A 131 -5.44 -1.26 10.09
CA ALA A 131 -6.76 -0.66 10.33
C ALA A 131 -7.31 0.05 9.08
N GLU A 132 -6.43 0.59 8.23
CA GLU A 132 -6.80 1.29 7.00
C GLU A 132 -7.60 0.38 6.04
N HIS A 133 -7.13 -0.85 5.84
CA HIS A 133 -7.81 -1.81 4.95
C HIS A 133 -9.21 -2.15 5.43
N TYR A 134 -9.39 -2.27 6.75
CA TYR A 134 -10.70 -2.47 7.35
C TYR A 134 -11.63 -1.27 7.11
N VAL A 135 -11.15 -0.05 7.37
CA VAL A 135 -11.95 1.17 7.17
C VAL A 135 -12.38 1.30 5.72
N LYS A 136 -11.46 1.18 4.78
CA LYS A 136 -11.75 1.23 3.34
C LYS A 136 -12.73 0.13 2.90
N ALA A 137 -12.55 -1.09 3.39
CA ALA A 137 -13.44 -2.20 3.07
C ALA A 137 -14.85 -1.98 3.62
N ARG A 138 -14.98 -1.43 4.83
CA ARG A 138 -16.26 -1.08 5.45
C ARG A 138 -16.98 0.02 4.68
N GLU A 139 -16.29 1.10 4.33
CA GLU A 139 -16.86 2.23 3.59
C GLU A 139 -17.31 1.85 2.18
N ARG A 140 -16.52 1.02 1.49
CA ARG A 140 -16.75 0.67 0.09
C ARG A 140 -17.62 -0.57 -0.09
N GLY A 141 -17.67 -1.47 0.89
CA GLY A 141 -18.39 -2.74 0.85
C GLY A 141 -17.73 -3.82 -0.01
N TYR A 142 -16.56 -3.54 -0.58
CA TYR A 142 -15.79 -4.51 -1.39
C TYR A 142 -14.29 -4.22 -1.41
N VAL A 143 -13.52 -5.22 -1.88
CA VAL A 143 -12.07 -5.11 -2.12
C VAL A 143 -11.76 -5.63 -3.52
N LEU A 144 -10.94 -4.88 -4.27
CA LEU A 144 -10.36 -5.29 -5.53
C LEU A 144 -8.90 -5.73 -5.30
N TYR A 145 -8.59 -6.99 -5.59
CA TYR A 145 -7.25 -7.54 -5.51
C TYR A 145 -6.58 -7.49 -6.87
N VAL A 146 -5.41 -6.88 -6.95
CA VAL A 146 -4.57 -6.78 -8.15
C VAL A 146 -3.10 -6.95 -7.75
N GLU A 147 -2.22 -7.21 -8.70
CA GLU A 147 -0.80 -7.43 -8.39
C GLU A 147 -0.02 -6.12 -8.22
N GLY A 148 -0.42 -5.07 -8.91
CA GLY A 148 0.27 -3.78 -8.83
C GLY A 148 -0.56 -2.56 -9.18
N GLY A 149 0.07 -1.39 -9.05
CA GLY A 149 -0.53 -0.12 -9.43
C GLY A 149 -0.80 -0.01 -10.93
N THR A 150 0.04 -0.65 -11.76
CA THR A 150 -0.13 -0.71 -13.22
C THR A 150 -1.43 -1.39 -13.63
N ASP A 151 -1.87 -2.42 -12.90
CA ASP A 151 -3.15 -3.07 -13.13
C ASP A 151 -4.32 -2.13 -12.86
N VAL A 152 -4.23 -1.36 -11.77
CA VAL A 152 -5.25 -0.37 -11.44
C VAL A 152 -5.36 0.69 -12.54
N ASP A 153 -4.22 1.21 -13.01
CA ASP A 153 -4.17 2.21 -14.07
C ASP A 153 -4.70 1.66 -15.40
N MET A 154 -4.37 0.43 -15.73
CA MET A 154 -4.87 -0.26 -16.91
C MET A 154 -6.39 -0.49 -16.83
N LEU A 155 -6.90 -0.98 -15.71
CA LEU A 155 -8.33 -1.20 -15.51
C LEU A 155 -9.09 0.14 -15.56
N ARG A 156 -8.52 1.21 -15.03
CA ARG A 156 -9.08 2.57 -15.14
C ARG A 156 -9.16 3.02 -16.59
N ALA A 157 -8.07 2.90 -17.33
CA ALA A 157 -8.01 3.28 -18.75
C ALA A 157 -9.01 2.48 -19.60
N LEU A 158 -9.16 1.18 -19.33
CA LEU A 158 -10.18 0.34 -19.97
C LEU A 158 -11.60 0.78 -19.62
N ALA A 159 -11.87 1.12 -18.36
CA ALA A 159 -13.17 1.62 -17.93
C ALA A 159 -13.52 2.95 -18.61
N GLU A 160 -12.55 3.86 -18.72
CA GLU A 160 -12.71 5.13 -19.45
C GLU A 160 -12.99 4.90 -20.93
N ARG A 161 -12.22 4.03 -21.56
CA ARG A 161 -12.38 3.72 -22.99
C ARG A 161 -13.71 3.06 -23.32
N LEU A 162 -14.21 2.22 -22.44
CA LEU A 162 -15.51 1.55 -22.56
C LEU A 162 -16.69 2.43 -22.12
N GLY A 163 -16.44 3.64 -21.61
CA GLY A 163 -17.49 4.52 -21.08
C GLY A 163 -18.17 3.95 -19.83
N HIS A 164 -17.46 3.11 -19.06
CA HIS A 164 -18.04 2.49 -17.87
C HIS A 164 -18.30 3.54 -16.77
N PRO A 165 -19.45 3.53 -16.10
CA PRO A 165 -19.83 4.56 -15.13
C PRO A 165 -18.82 4.72 -13.97
N VAL A 166 -18.10 3.65 -13.60
CA VAL A 166 -17.10 3.68 -12.52
C VAL A 166 -15.93 4.60 -12.83
N ALA A 167 -15.58 4.80 -14.10
CA ALA A 167 -14.45 5.63 -14.51
C ALA A 167 -14.54 7.07 -13.98
N ARG A 168 -15.76 7.64 -13.91
CA ARG A 168 -15.99 9.01 -13.43
C ARG A 168 -15.78 9.18 -11.93
N ARG A 169 -15.80 8.09 -11.17
CA ARG A 169 -15.71 8.08 -9.71
C ARG A 169 -14.71 7.02 -9.25
N TRP A 170 -13.66 6.80 -10.03
CA TRP A 170 -12.69 5.73 -9.80
C TRP A 170 -12.09 5.81 -8.39
N ASP A 171 -11.49 6.94 -8.05
CA ASP A 171 -10.78 7.14 -6.79
C ASP A 171 -11.71 7.07 -5.55
N GLU A 172 -13.00 7.42 -5.74
CA GLU A 172 -14.01 7.30 -4.68
C GLU A 172 -14.55 5.89 -4.51
N ARG A 173 -14.57 5.10 -5.59
CA ARG A 173 -15.24 3.80 -5.63
C ARG A 173 -14.31 2.63 -5.52
N ILE A 174 -13.14 2.69 -6.13
CA ILE A 174 -12.23 1.57 -6.16
C ILE A 174 -11.44 1.48 -4.84
N ASN A 175 -11.49 0.31 -4.22
CA ASN A 175 -10.71 -0.07 -3.06
C ASN A 175 -9.79 -1.21 -3.46
N SER A 176 -8.58 -0.87 -3.93
CA SER A 176 -7.59 -1.85 -4.38
C SER A 176 -6.69 -2.31 -3.23
N PHE A 177 -6.36 -3.59 -3.27
CA PHE A 177 -5.34 -4.20 -2.44
C PHE A 177 -4.31 -4.89 -3.34
N TYR A 178 -3.04 -4.57 -3.16
CA TYR A 178 -1.94 -5.15 -3.94
C TYR A 178 -1.53 -6.49 -3.37
N VAL A 179 -1.64 -7.51 -4.19
CA VAL A 179 -1.33 -8.88 -3.82
C VAL A 179 0.14 -9.15 -4.06
N GLN A 180 0.90 -9.39 -3.00
CA GLN A 180 2.31 -9.78 -3.12
C GLN A 180 2.50 -11.29 -3.30
N ASN A 181 1.47 -12.08 -3.02
CA ASN A 181 1.47 -13.53 -3.14
C ASN A 181 0.26 -14.00 -3.95
N ASN A 182 0.50 -14.34 -5.20
CA ASN A 182 -0.50 -14.84 -6.14
C ASN A 182 -0.55 -16.38 -6.20
N TYR A 183 -0.01 -17.08 -5.21
CA TYR A 183 -0.10 -18.53 -5.14
C TYR A 183 -1.44 -18.97 -4.56
N PRO A 184 -2.14 -19.93 -5.20
CA PRO A 184 -3.32 -20.53 -4.59
C PRO A 184 -2.93 -21.27 -3.32
N ASP A 185 -3.72 -21.10 -2.26
CA ASP A 185 -3.49 -21.71 -0.94
C ASP A 185 -3.29 -23.23 -1.05
N ARG A 186 -2.06 -23.67 -1.00
CA ARG A 186 -1.68 -25.06 -0.79
C ARG A 186 -0.54 -25.11 0.21
N ASN A 187 -0.87 -25.34 1.49
CA ASN A 187 0.05 -25.51 2.60
C ASN A 187 0.85 -24.26 3.02
N LEU A 188 0.31 -23.53 3.97
CA LEU A 188 0.93 -22.33 4.59
C LEU A 188 2.34 -22.60 5.13
N GLU A 189 2.62 -23.79 5.66
CA GLU A 189 3.93 -24.15 6.24
C GLU A 189 5.02 -24.34 5.18
N ALA A 190 4.68 -24.85 4.00
CA ALA A 190 5.65 -25.04 2.91
C ALA A 190 5.95 -23.72 2.16
N GLU A 191 5.08 -22.72 2.26
CA GLU A 191 5.24 -21.42 1.60
C GLU A 191 6.14 -20.47 2.40
N LEU A 192 6.19 -20.61 3.72
CA LEU A 192 7.10 -19.84 4.57
C LEU A 192 8.59 -20.16 4.33
N GLU A 193 8.90 -21.35 3.80
CA GLU A 193 10.27 -21.75 3.46
C GLU A 193 10.71 -21.33 2.04
N ARG A 194 9.79 -20.88 1.19
CA ARG A 194 10.08 -20.52 -0.23
C ARG A 194 10.22 -19.03 -0.52
N VAL A 195 10.46 -18.22 0.48
CA VAL A 195 10.47 -16.78 0.31
C VAL A 195 11.82 -16.28 -0.17
N GLU A 196 12.08 -16.43 -1.45
CA GLU A 196 12.84 -15.42 -2.19
C GLU A 196 11.83 -14.45 -2.83
N GLY A 197 11.39 -13.43 -2.09
CA GLY A 197 10.74 -12.24 -2.65
C GLY A 197 9.23 -12.04 -2.44
N GLY A 198 8.53 -12.85 -1.68
CA GLY A 198 7.07 -12.67 -1.52
C GLY A 198 6.57 -12.83 -0.08
N PHE A 199 6.80 -11.83 0.76
CA PHE A 199 6.04 -11.71 2.01
C PHE A 199 4.69 -11.09 1.68
N GLY A 200 3.62 -11.86 1.75
CA GLY A 200 2.31 -11.28 1.55
C GLY A 200 1.20 -12.28 1.81
N VAL A 201 0.12 -11.74 2.33
CA VAL A 201 -1.11 -12.49 2.57
C VAL A 201 -1.78 -12.75 1.23
N THR A 202 -2.30 -13.96 1.03
CA THR A 202 -3.09 -14.25 -0.17
C THR A 202 -4.39 -13.45 -0.18
N PRO A 203 -5.00 -13.21 -1.36
CA PRO A 203 -6.32 -12.58 -1.44
C PRO A 203 -7.36 -13.24 -0.55
N GLN A 204 -7.35 -14.58 -0.47
CA GLN A 204 -8.26 -15.35 0.35
C GLN A 204 -8.07 -15.09 1.84
N GLN A 205 -6.83 -15.10 2.31
CA GLN A 205 -6.51 -14.84 3.71
C GLN A 205 -6.90 -13.43 4.13
N HIS A 206 -6.53 -12.42 3.33
CA HIS A 206 -6.90 -11.04 3.57
C HIS A 206 -8.42 -10.85 3.55
N PHE A 207 -9.10 -11.39 2.54
CA PHE A 207 -10.53 -11.28 2.40
C PHE A 207 -11.28 -11.95 3.56
N ASN A 208 -10.88 -13.17 3.94
CA ASN A 208 -11.50 -13.91 5.05
C ASN A 208 -11.29 -13.19 6.38
N GLY A 209 -10.11 -12.62 6.60
CA GLY A 209 -9.84 -11.78 7.77
C GLY A 209 -10.77 -10.58 7.85
N LEU A 210 -10.92 -9.83 6.76
CA LEU A 210 -11.85 -8.70 6.70
C LEU A 210 -13.32 -9.15 6.82
N ARG A 211 -13.69 -10.25 6.21
CA ARG A 211 -15.05 -10.75 6.20
C ARG A 211 -15.53 -11.25 7.56
N ASN A 212 -14.64 -11.72 8.42
CA ASN A 212 -14.96 -12.02 9.82
C ASN A 212 -15.52 -10.80 10.56
N LEU A 213 -15.15 -9.60 10.13
CA LEU A 213 -15.59 -8.31 10.65
C LEU A 213 -16.78 -7.73 9.87
N LEU A 214 -16.79 -7.96 8.57
CA LEU A 214 -17.73 -7.42 7.60
C LEU A 214 -18.38 -8.56 6.84
N PRO A 215 -19.38 -9.27 7.38
CA PRO A 215 -19.96 -10.48 6.77
C PRO A 215 -20.51 -10.25 5.35
N GLU A 216 -20.95 -9.03 5.04
CA GLU A 216 -21.51 -8.65 3.73
C GLU A 216 -20.45 -8.23 2.71
N LEU A 217 -19.15 -8.23 3.11
CA LEU A 217 -18.05 -7.82 2.24
C LEU A 217 -18.00 -8.68 0.97
N ARG A 218 -17.76 -8.04 -0.15
CA ARG A 218 -17.54 -8.67 -1.46
C ARG A 218 -16.11 -8.46 -1.90
N GLY A 219 -15.54 -9.39 -2.66
CA GLY A 219 -14.19 -9.29 -3.19
C GLY A 219 -14.16 -9.69 -4.67
N LEU A 220 -13.24 -9.04 -5.40
CA LEU A 220 -12.90 -9.39 -6.77
C LEU A 220 -11.37 -9.37 -6.90
N GLY A 221 -10.76 -10.48 -7.28
CA GLY A 221 -9.38 -10.54 -7.70
C GLY A 221 -9.27 -10.57 -9.22
N ILE A 222 -8.37 -9.78 -9.78
CA ILE A 222 -7.97 -9.84 -11.20
C ILE A 222 -6.46 -9.99 -11.18
N LEU A 223 -5.98 -11.18 -11.48
CA LEU A 223 -4.59 -11.59 -11.24
C LEU A 223 -3.98 -12.23 -12.47
N ASP A 224 -2.66 -12.26 -12.54
CA ASP A 224 -1.92 -12.87 -13.61
C ASP A 224 -1.90 -14.41 -13.52
N ASN A 225 -1.79 -15.05 -14.68
CA ASN A 225 -1.73 -16.49 -14.77
C ASN A 225 -0.30 -17.03 -14.50
N ASP A 226 0.74 -16.29 -14.86
CA ASP A 226 2.16 -16.63 -14.72
C ASP A 226 2.53 -17.98 -15.37
N GLY A 227 1.87 -18.34 -16.45
CA GLY A 227 2.09 -19.62 -17.11
C GLY A 227 1.61 -20.86 -16.35
N ARG A 228 0.79 -20.65 -15.31
CA ARG A 228 0.37 -21.71 -14.40
C ARG A 228 -1.09 -22.02 -14.62
N ASP A 229 -1.62 -22.76 -15.29
CA ASP A 229 -3.05 -23.10 -15.49
C ASP A 229 -3.97 -22.85 -14.25
N LYS A 230 -3.98 -21.59 -13.80
CA LYS A 230 -4.79 -21.15 -12.66
C LYS A 230 -6.26 -21.07 -13.09
N GLN A 231 -7.14 -21.69 -12.34
CA GLN A 231 -8.57 -21.69 -12.63
C GLN A 231 -9.26 -20.55 -11.88
N SER A 232 -10.05 -19.76 -12.63
CA SER A 232 -10.85 -18.69 -12.01
C SER A 232 -11.91 -19.25 -11.08
N VAL A 233 -12.10 -18.61 -9.94
CA VAL A 233 -13.14 -18.90 -8.96
C VAL A 233 -14.21 -17.82 -9.05
N LEU A 234 -15.37 -18.16 -9.59
CA LEU A 234 -16.44 -17.19 -9.86
C LEU A 234 -17.60 -17.27 -8.85
N ASP A 235 -17.58 -18.26 -7.99
CA ASP A 235 -18.61 -18.48 -6.98
C ASP A 235 -18.20 -17.91 -5.63
N GLY A 236 -19.19 -17.54 -4.83
CA GLY A 236 -18.98 -17.04 -3.48
C GLY A 236 -18.79 -15.52 -3.38
N PRO A 237 -18.47 -15.05 -2.19
CA PRO A 237 -18.32 -13.62 -1.89
C PRO A 237 -17.00 -13.02 -2.39
N LEU A 238 -15.95 -13.83 -2.54
CA LEU A 238 -14.70 -13.50 -3.20
C LEU A 238 -14.64 -14.21 -4.54
N LYS A 239 -14.58 -13.44 -5.61
CA LYS A 239 -14.38 -13.97 -6.96
C LYS A 239 -12.95 -13.68 -7.37
N ILE A 240 -12.27 -14.67 -7.99
CA ILE A 240 -10.91 -14.50 -8.50
C ILE A 240 -10.92 -14.88 -9.97
N VAL A 241 -10.51 -13.93 -10.79
CA VAL A 241 -10.37 -14.07 -12.24
C VAL A 241 -8.88 -14.02 -12.55
N TYR A 242 -8.39 -15.04 -13.24
CA TYR A 242 -7.05 -15.03 -13.79
C TYR A 242 -7.09 -14.65 -15.26
N TRP A 243 -6.14 -13.81 -15.68
CA TRP A 243 -5.95 -13.54 -17.10
C TRP A 243 -5.70 -14.87 -17.83
N LYS A 244 -6.28 -15.03 -19.01
CA LYS A 244 -6.10 -16.27 -19.78
C LYS A 244 -4.73 -16.37 -20.43
N ARG A 245 -4.08 -15.22 -20.67
CA ARG A 245 -2.69 -15.15 -21.10
C ARG A 245 -1.77 -15.17 -19.90
N TYR A 246 -0.48 -15.08 -20.10
CA TYR A 246 0.51 -15.09 -19.03
C TYR A 246 0.25 -13.97 -18.03
N GLU A 247 0.12 -12.75 -18.51
CA GLU A 247 -0.20 -11.55 -17.75
C GLU A 247 -1.11 -10.62 -18.57
N ALA A 248 -1.58 -9.54 -17.94
CA ALA A 248 -2.49 -8.58 -18.56
C ALA A 248 -1.87 -7.88 -19.78
N GLU A 249 -0.59 -7.55 -19.72
CA GLU A 249 0.17 -6.85 -20.76
C GLU A 249 0.26 -7.65 -22.06
N ASN A 250 0.19 -8.97 -22.00
CA ASN A 250 0.22 -9.82 -23.21
C ASN A 250 -0.91 -9.52 -24.20
N TYR A 251 -2.01 -8.93 -23.74
CA TYR A 251 -3.11 -8.52 -24.62
C TYR A 251 -2.75 -7.30 -25.47
N PHE A 252 -1.71 -6.56 -25.08
CA PHE A 252 -1.22 -5.38 -25.78
C PHE A 252 0.01 -5.65 -26.67
N ILE A 253 0.61 -6.84 -26.59
CA ILE A 253 1.69 -7.25 -27.49
C ILE A 253 1.06 -7.67 -28.82
N THR A 254 0.72 -6.69 -29.63
CA THR A 254 0.32 -6.89 -31.03
C THR A 254 1.16 -5.99 -31.92
N PRO A 255 1.67 -6.47 -33.06
CA PRO A 255 2.50 -5.67 -33.97
C PRO A 255 1.83 -4.34 -34.34
N ASP A 256 0.56 -4.37 -34.68
CA ASP A 256 -0.20 -3.18 -35.06
C ASP A 256 -0.33 -2.15 -33.92
N LEU A 257 -0.54 -2.60 -32.68
CA LEU A 257 -0.66 -1.69 -31.54
C LEU A 257 0.68 -1.03 -31.24
N LEU A 258 1.75 -1.81 -31.22
CA LEU A 258 3.10 -1.32 -30.93
C LEU A 258 3.60 -0.37 -32.02
N ARG A 259 3.35 -0.67 -33.31
CA ARG A 259 3.67 0.22 -34.43
C ARG A 259 2.89 1.52 -34.35
N ARG A 260 1.58 1.49 -34.05
CA ARG A 260 0.76 2.69 -33.85
C ARG A 260 1.24 3.51 -32.66
N TYR A 261 1.60 2.87 -31.57
CA TYR A 261 2.17 3.57 -30.43
C TYR A 261 3.48 4.26 -30.82
N ALA A 262 4.39 3.57 -31.49
CA ALA A 262 5.64 4.14 -31.98
C ALA A 262 5.38 5.34 -32.89
N ALA A 263 4.49 5.19 -33.87
CA ALA A 263 4.13 6.27 -34.78
C ALA A 263 3.53 7.50 -34.06
N SER A 264 2.77 7.28 -32.98
CA SER A 264 2.18 8.39 -32.21
C SER A 264 3.21 9.22 -31.44
N GLN A 265 4.43 8.73 -31.26
CA GLN A 265 5.49 9.44 -30.54
C GLN A 265 6.31 10.39 -31.43
N TYR A 266 6.08 10.39 -32.73
CA TYR A 266 6.80 11.19 -33.70
C TYR A 266 5.82 11.96 -34.60
N PRO A 267 6.22 13.15 -35.12
CA PRO A 267 5.49 13.81 -36.19
C PRO A 267 5.36 12.89 -37.43
N ALA A 268 4.29 13.06 -38.19
CA ALA A 268 3.97 12.16 -39.32
C ALA A 268 5.08 12.05 -40.39
N ASP A 269 5.95 13.07 -40.50
CA ASP A 269 7.03 13.18 -41.50
C ASP A 269 8.43 12.89 -40.89
N ASP A 270 8.50 12.31 -39.67
CA ASP A 270 9.78 12.09 -39.01
C ASP A 270 10.47 10.83 -39.55
N LEU A 271 11.73 10.99 -40.00
CA LEU A 271 12.57 9.89 -40.46
C LEU A 271 12.82 8.80 -39.41
N PHE A 272 12.76 9.16 -38.13
CA PHE A 272 12.93 8.21 -37.02
C PHE A 272 11.72 7.33 -36.80
N ALA A 273 10.53 7.72 -37.25
CA ALA A 273 9.33 6.90 -37.10
C ALA A 273 9.48 5.52 -37.78
N GLN A 274 10.05 5.49 -38.95
CA GLN A 274 10.28 4.24 -39.73
C GLN A 274 11.35 3.36 -39.08
N GLN A 275 12.44 3.96 -38.60
CA GLN A 275 13.50 3.22 -37.91
C GLN A 275 12.97 2.62 -36.57
N THR A 276 12.13 3.34 -35.85
CA THR A 276 11.50 2.85 -34.61
C THR A 276 10.55 1.67 -34.88
N GLN A 277 9.81 1.71 -35.99
CA GLN A 277 8.96 0.59 -36.39
C GLN A 277 9.80 -0.65 -36.69
N THR A 278 10.89 -0.51 -37.45
CA THR A 278 11.82 -1.62 -37.76
C THR A 278 12.41 -2.22 -36.49
N ALA A 279 12.85 -1.38 -35.54
CA ALA A 279 13.40 -1.86 -34.28
C ALA A 279 12.36 -2.60 -33.40
N ILE A 280 11.09 -2.21 -33.47
CA ILE A 280 10.00 -2.94 -32.79
C ILE A 280 9.78 -4.30 -33.46
N ASP A 281 9.79 -4.34 -34.78
CA ASP A 281 9.63 -5.61 -35.53
C ASP A 281 10.78 -6.58 -35.20
N GLU A 282 12.02 -6.12 -35.18
CA GLU A 282 13.18 -6.91 -34.75
C GLU A 282 13.03 -7.47 -33.33
N VAL A 283 12.59 -6.64 -32.37
CA VAL A 283 12.35 -7.10 -31.00
C VAL A 283 11.22 -8.13 -30.92
N LEU A 284 10.16 -7.96 -31.69
CA LEU A 284 9.06 -8.93 -31.75
C LEU A 284 9.50 -10.25 -32.36
N ASP A 285 10.28 -10.21 -33.45
CA ASP A 285 10.81 -11.41 -34.12
C ASP A 285 11.78 -12.19 -33.20
N ASP A 286 12.57 -11.48 -32.40
CA ASP A 286 13.54 -12.08 -31.47
C ASP A 286 12.90 -12.68 -30.22
N LEU A 287 11.90 -12.00 -29.65
CA LEU A 287 11.37 -12.34 -28.34
C LEU A 287 10.02 -13.03 -28.37
N VAL A 288 9.25 -12.89 -29.43
CA VAL A 288 7.91 -13.48 -29.54
C VAL A 288 7.89 -14.54 -30.64
N LEU A 289 7.58 -15.77 -30.27
CA LEU A 289 7.50 -16.84 -31.25
C LEU A 289 6.42 -16.53 -32.27
N GLU A 290 6.74 -16.71 -33.57
CA GLU A 290 5.85 -16.46 -34.72
C GLU A 290 4.47 -17.11 -34.54
N ARG A 291 4.42 -18.34 -34.02
CA ARG A 291 3.19 -19.08 -33.73
C ARG A 291 2.25 -18.37 -32.75
N VAL A 292 2.75 -17.41 -31.96
CA VAL A 292 1.94 -16.61 -31.02
C VAL A 292 1.10 -15.59 -31.78
N PHE A 293 1.57 -15.14 -32.95
CA PHE A 293 0.85 -14.21 -33.82
C PHE A 293 0.01 -14.89 -34.89
N ASP A 294 0.35 -16.11 -35.29
CA ASP A 294 -0.27 -16.89 -36.36
C ASP A 294 -1.63 -17.48 -35.98
N GLY A 295 -2.64 -16.63 -35.90
CA GLY A 295 -3.99 -17.05 -35.53
C GLY A 295 -4.13 -17.47 -34.07
N ALA A 296 -3.04 -17.57 -33.34
CA ALA A 296 -2.96 -17.99 -31.94
C ALA A 296 -3.49 -16.96 -30.95
N GLN A 297 -3.98 -15.82 -31.39
CA GLN A 297 -4.65 -14.86 -30.50
C GLN A 297 -5.87 -15.45 -29.79
N ALA A 298 -6.49 -16.49 -30.36
CA ALA A 298 -7.57 -17.26 -29.76
C ALA A 298 -7.06 -18.45 -28.94
N ASP A 299 -5.80 -18.89 -29.13
CA ASP A 299 -5.22 -20.02 -28.40
C ASP A 299 -4.51 -19.53 -27.14
N PHE A 300 -5.28 -19.47 -26.05
CA PHE A 300 -4.78 -19.03 -24.75
C PHE A 300 -3.70 -19.94 -24.17
N ASP A 301 -3.64 -21.22 -24.57
CA ASP A 301 -2.62 -22.14 -24.08
C ASP A 301 -1.26 -21.81 -24.70
N VAL A 302 -1.22 -21.46 -25.97
CA VAL A 302 0.01 -21.00 -26.63
C VAL A 302 0.49 -19.69 -26.00
N TRP A 303 -0.40 -18.73 -25.77
CA TRP A 303 -0.05 -17.48 -25.13
C TRP A 303 0.46 -17.66 -23.69
N ARG A 304 -0.13 -18.58 -22.95
CA ARG A 304 0.26 -18.85 -21.57
C ARG A 304 1.60 -19.57 -21.46
N GLN A 305 1.89 -20.51 -22.35
CA GLN A 305 3.08 -21.37 -22.28
C GLN A 305 4.28 -20.83 -23.04
N ALA A 306 4.05 -20.15 -24.14
CA ALA A 306 5.09 -19.71 -25.06
C ALA A 306 5.23 -18.18 -25.14
N SER A 307 4.38 -17.45 -24.42
CA SER A 307 4.51 -16.00 -24.37
C SER A 307 5.74 -15.61 -23.56
N PRO A 308 6.58 -14.73 -24.07
CA PRO A 308 7.60 -14.08 -23.26
C PRO A 308 6.90 -13.18 -22.23
N ASP A 309 7.64 -12.87 -21.18
CA ASP A 309 7.29 -11.80 -20.25
C ASP A 309 7.03 -10.51 -21.05
N ALA A 310 5.80 -10.02 -21.03
CA ALA A 310 5.40 -8.85 -21.82
C ALA A 310 6.11 -7.59 -21.36
N SER A 311 6.39 -7.48 -20.08
CA SER A 311 7.18 -6.39 -19.52
C SER A 311 8.57 -6.34 -20.15
N ARG A 312 9.19 -7.49 -20.39
CA ARG A 312 10.48 -7.58 -21.06
C ARG A 312 10.39 -7.15 -22.53
N VAL A 313 9.40 -7.64 -23.28
CA VAL A 313 9.19 -7.25 -24.67
C VAL A 313 9.00 -5.73 -24.79
N LEU A 314 8.15 -5.16 -23.98
CA LEU A 314 7.87 -3.73 -23.97
C LEU A 314 9.11 -2.92 -23.56
N TRP A 315 9.90 -3.43 -22.62
CA TRP A 315 11.13 -2.78 -22.18
C TRP A 315 12.20 -2.80 -23.27
N GLU A 316 12.42 -3.93 -23.93
CA GLU A 316 13.39 -4.05 -25.04
C GLU A 316 13.00 -3.14 -26.20
N ALA A 317 11.74 -3.15 -26.62
CA ALA A 317 11.23 -2.25 -27.65
C ALA A 317 11.46 -0.77 -27.30
N LYS A 318 11.25 -0.39 -26.02
CA LYS A 318 11.51 0.96 -25.53
C LYS A 318 13.00 1.29 -25.51
N THR A 319 13.87 0.32 -25.21
CA THR A 319 15.31 0.50 -25.12
C THR A 319 15.93 0.68 -26.49
N GLU A 320 15.55 -0.13 -27.47
CA GLU A 320 15.97 0.05 -28.86
C GLU A 320 15.54 1.42 -29.41
N ARG A 321 14.32 1.86 -29.13
CA ARG A 321 13.86 3.21 -29.45
C ARG A 321 14.75 4.30 -28.82
N ARG A 322 15.21 4.13 -27.57
CA ARG A 322 16.12 5.08 -26.91
C ARG A 322 17.50 5.11 -27.56
N LYS A 323 18.02 3.95 -27.96
CA LYS A 323 19.31 3.89 -28.68
C LYS A 323 19.24 4.65 -30.02
N LEU A 324 18.13 4.50 -30.73
CA LEU A 324 17.89 5.22 -32.00
C LEU A 324 17.71 6.72 -31.79
N SER A 325 17.19 7.17 -30.66
CA SER A 325 17.01 8.60 -30.35
C SER A 325 18.28 9.31 -29.83
N THR A 326 19.38 8.60 -29.66
CA THR A 326 20.67 9.12 -29.19
C THR A 326 21.67 9.35 -30.35
N PHE A 327 21.30 9.00 -31.56
CA PHE A 327 22.00 9.35 -32.78
C PHE A 327 21.32 10.50 -33.50
#